data_c9eb177678ee2f5cf217583550853002
#
_entry.id   c9eb177678ee2f5cf217583550853002
#
_cell.length_a   1.000
_cell.length_b   1.000
_cell.length_c   1.000
_cell.angle_alpha   90.00
_cell.angle_beta   90.00
_cell.angle_gamma   90.00
#
_symmetry.space_group_name_H-M   'P 1'
#
loop_
_entity.id
_entity.type
_entity.pdbx_description
1 polymer ?
#
loop_
_entity_poly.entity_id
_entity_poly.type
_entity_poly.pdbx_seq_one_letter_code
_entity_poly.pdbx_strand_id
1 'polypeptide(L)'
;MKPNILFIVIDSLRADKCYGDKKTSVTPNIDSLIKNGTYFSQNITAAPATIPSISSTLAGLYPFECVAKEGNFFVVNPNIDNYVKNLKEYNYNCYATLPVLISYLGFDKVFFNNLESYHRTSTLYNGLGEKIIERFKSHAMSEPWFYYLHLYDLMWISTPARFNPDEGPDEIRDDKYGKNQYERIFSVMDTWLGRILHNLNLKNTL
;
A
#
# COMPACT_ATOMS: atom_id res chain seq x y z
N MET A 1 -12.23 19.86 -12.76
CA MET A 1 -10.85 19.30 -12.76
C MET A 1 -10.98 17.88 -12.26
N LYS A 2 -10.25 16.90 -12.83
CA LYS A 2 -10.27 15.51 -12.35
C LYS A 2 -9.39 15.43 -11.08
N PRO A 3 -9.85 14.77 -10.01
CA PRO A 3 -9.03 14.61 -8.80
C PRO A 3 -7.84 13.68 -9.05
N ASN A 4 -6.77 13.86 -8.31
CA ASN A 4 -5.72 12.88 -8.19
C ASN A 4 -6.21 11.69 -7.34
N ILE A 5 -5.61 10.51 -7.50
CA ILE A 5 -6.00 9.30 -6.77
C ILE A 5 -4.75 8.68 -6.14
N LEU A 6 -4.74 8.59 -4.81
CA LEU A 6 -3.73 7.85 -4.07
C LEU A 6 -4.33 6.53 -3.56
N PHE A 7 -3.86 5.40 -4.11
CA PHE A 7 -4.31 4.07 -3.72
C PHE A 7 -3.23 3.37 -2.90
N ILE A 8 -3.46 3.25 -1.58
CA ILE A 8 -2.49 2.65 -0.65
C ILE A 8 -2.91 1.23 -0.31
N VAL A 9 -2.01 0.29 -0.52
CA VAL A 9 -2.12 -1.10 -0.06
C VAL A 9 -1.11 -1.34 1.05
N ILE A 10 -1.57 -1.80 2.20
CA ILE A 10 -0.71 -2.24 3.31
C ILE A 10 -0.81 -3.75 3.39
N ASP A 11 0.21 -4.45 2.91
CA ASP A 11 0.23 -5.91 2.92
C ASP A 11 0.24 -6.45 4.36
N SER A 12 -0.47 -7.55 4.58
CA SER A 12 -0.58 -8.19 5.89
C SER A 12 -1.24 -7.33 6.99
N LEU A 13 -1.96 -6.26 6.64
CA LEU A 13 -2.71 -5.48 7.63
C LEU A 13 -3.94 -6.24 8.09
N ARG A 14 -4.01 -6.48 9.40
CA ARG A 14 -5.14 -7.14 10.06
C ARG A 14 -6.22 -6.10 10.39
N ALA A 15 -7.47 -6.39 10.02
CA ALA A 15 -8.61 -5.51 10.30
C ALA A 15 -8.82 -5.28 11.81
N ASP A 16 -8.66 -6.33 12.65
CA ASP A 16 -8.83 -6.25 14.10
C ASP A 16 -7.72 -5.45 14.81
N LYS A 17 -6.64 -5.10 14.12
CA LYS A 17 -5.55 -4.24 14.60
C LYS A 17 -5.63 -2.82 14.05
N CYS A 18 -6.41 -2.64 12.98
CA CYS A 18 -6.65 -1.35 12.37
C CYS A 18 -7.80 -0.60 13.07
N TYR A 19 -8.86 -1.30 13.45
CA TYR A 19 -10.07 -0.70 14.02
C TYR A 19 -10.76 -1.64 15.03
N GLY A 20 -11.49 -1.04 15.99
CA GLY A 20 -12.29 -1.77 16.98
C GLY A 20 -11.57 -2.06 18.30
N ASP A 21 -12.26 -2.80 19.19
CA ASP A 21 -11.85 -2.98 20.60
C ASP A 21 -10.54 -3.76 20.81
N LYS A 22 -10.11 -4.50 19.80
CA LYS A 22 -8.85 -5.28 19.83
C LYS A 22 -7.63 -4.50 19.37
N LYS A 23 -7.85 -3.26 18.91
CA LYS A 23 -6.79 -2.38 18.47
C LYS A 23 -6.03 -1.82 19.68
N THR A 24 -4.71 -1.93 19.67
CA THR A 24 -3.83 -1.29 20.65
C THR A 24 -2.73 -0.45 19.99
N SER A 25 -2.63 -0.49 18.66
CA SER A 25 -1.78 0.40 17.88
C SER A 25 -2.26 1.86 17.97
N VAL A 26 -1.33 2.78 17.96
CA VAL A 26 -1.58 4.24 17.98
C VAL A 26 -1.55 4.74 16.53
N THR A 27 -2.72 4.96 15.93
CA THR A 27 -2.83 5.28 14.50
C THR A 27 -3.72 6.50 14.24
N PRO A 28 -3.35 7.70 14.75
CA PRO A 28 -4.19 8.90 14.67
C PRO A 28 -4.46 9.37 13.23
N ASN A 29 -3.54 9.11 12.29
CA ASN A 29 -3.73 9.50 10.89
C ASN A 29 -4.75 8.60 10.18
N ILE A 30 -4.65 7.28 10.35
CA ILE A 30 -5.64 6.33 9.84
C ILE A 30 -7.00 6.54 10.53
N ASP A 31 -7.02 6.78 11.83
CA ASP A 31 -8.25 7.09 12.57
C ASP A 31 -8.93 8.35 12.04
N SER A 32 -8.14 9.36 11.66
CA SER A 32 -8.65 10.56 11.00
C SER A 32 -9.23 10.27 9.62
N LEU A 33 -8.59 9.41 8.82
CA LEU A 33 -9.15 8.98 7.53
C LEU A 33 -10.47 8.22 7.70
N ILE A 34 -10.53 7.31 8.67
CA ILE A 34 -11.76 6.57 9.01
C ILE A 34 -12.89 7.52 9.42
N LYS A 35 -12.57 8.52 10.24
CA LYS A 35 -13.55 9.50 10.75
C LYS A 35 -14.08 10.43 9.65
N ASN A 36 -13.23 10.83 8.71
CA ASN A 36 -13.54 11.86 7.71
C ASN A 36 -13.88 11.28 6.34
N GLY A 37 -13.69 9.98 6.12
CA GLY A 37 -13.97 9.26 4.90
C GLY A 37 -15.05 8.21 5.05
N THR A 38 -15.05 7.24 4.15
CA THR A 38 -15.95 6.07 4.21
C THR A 38 -15.16 4.85 4.67
N TYR A 39 -15.57 4.23 5.78
CA TYR A 39 -14.98 3.02 6.31
C TYR A 39 -15.88 1.80 6.06
N PHE A 40 -15.34 0.78 5.39
CA PHE A 40 -16.04 -0.47 5.09
C PHE A 40 -15.69 -1.53 6.14
N SER A 41 -16.49 -1.65 7.18
CA SER A 41 -16.26 -2.57 8.32
C SER A 41 -16.43 -4.06 7.98
N GLN A 42 -17.11 -4.37 6.87
CA GLN A 42 -17.43 -5.74 6.43
C GLN A 42 -16.79 -6.06 5.06
N ASN A 43 -15.63 -5.48 4.77
CA ASN A 43 -14.94 -5.78 3.53
C ASN A 43 -14.26 -7.16 3.60
N ILE A 44 -14.56 -8.02 2.63
CA ILE A 44 -14.06 -9.40 2.56
C ILE A 44 -13.15 -9.51 1.34
N THR A 45 -11.91 -9.97 1.55
CA THR A 45 -10.98 -10.22 0.44
C THR A 45 -11.43 -11.42 -0.39
N ALA A 46 -11.23 -11.33 -1.70
CA ALA A 46 -11.52 -12.44 -2.62
C ALA A 46 -10.51 -13.59 -2.55
N ALA A 47 -9.33 -13.37 -1.96
CA ALA A 47 -8.29 -14.38 -1.84
C ALA A 47 -7.35 -14.12 -0.65
N PRO A 48 -6.77 -15.18 -0.03
CA PRO A 48 -5.85 -15.06 1.11
C PRO A 48 -4.38 -14.88 0.70
N ALA A 49 -4.12 -14.42 -0.52
CA ALA A 49 -2.75 -14.23 -1.05
C ALA A 49 -2.67 -12.93 -1.85
N THR A 50 -1.49 -12.30 -1.84
CA THR A 50 -1.28 -10.95 -2.38
C THR A 50 -1.70 -10.83 -3.85
N ILE A 51 -1.13 -11.63 -4.76
CA ILE A 51 -1.42 -11.49 -6.19
C ILE A 51 -2.89 -11.75 -6.53
N PRO A 52 -3.51 -12.86 -6.10
CA PRO A 52 -4.93 -13.07 -6.36
C PRO A 52 -5.84 -11.98 -5.77
N SER A 53 -5.54 -11.51 -4.55
CA SER A 53 -6.34 -10.45 -3.91
C SER A 53 -6.25 -9.13 -4.66
N ILE A 54 -5.03 -8.69 -5.02
CA ILE A 54 -4.84 -7.42 -5.72
C ILE A 54 -5.37 -7.50 -7.15
N SER A 55 -5.14 -8.62 -7.86
CA SER A 55 -5.71 -8.81 -9.21
C SER A 55 -7.22 -8.68 -9.20
N SER A 56 -7.90 -9.31 -8.23
CA SER A 56 -9.34 -9.17 -8.05
C SER A 56 -9.76 -7.74 -7.75
N THR A 57 -9.02 -7.05 -6.89
CA THR A 57 -9.29 -5.64 -6.55
C THR A 57 -9.17 -4.73 -7.78
N LEU A 58 -8.14 -4.95 -8.61
CA LEU A 58 -7.91 -4.15 -9.80
C LEU A 58 -8.90 -4.44 -10.94
N ALA A 59 -9.30 -5.70 -11.10
CA ALA A 59 -10.16 -6.14 -12.21
C ALA A 59 -11.65 -6.13 -11.86
N GLY A 60 -12.01 -6.15 -10.58
CA GLY A 60 -13.41 -6.36 -10.15
C GLY A 60 -13.94 -7.76 -10.46
N LEU A 61 -13.03 -8.76 -10.58
CA LEU A 61 -13.32 -10.15 -10.94
C LEU A 61 -12.87 -11.10 -9.83
N TYR A 62 -13.35 -12.33 -9.86
CA TYR A 62 -12.80 -13.37 -8.98
C TYR A 62 -11.38 -13.78 -9.39
N PRO A 63 -10.54 -14.29 -8.45
CA PRO A 63 -9.14 -14.64 -8.73
C PRO A 63 -8.96 -15.61 -9.90
N PHE A 64 -9.83 -16.61 -10.04
CA PHE A 64 -9.74 -17.58 -11.12
C PHE A 64 -10.03 -17.00 -12.53
N GLU A 65 -10.59 -15.79 -12.60
CA GLU A 65 -10.86 -15.08 -13.85
C GLU A 65 -9.74 -14.12 -14.23
N CYS A 66 -9.03 -13.54 -13.24
CA CYS A 66 -8.09 -12.44 -13.47
C CYS A 66 -6.63 -12.77 -13.15
N VAL A 67 -6.33 -13.99 -12.72
CA VAL A 67 -4.97 -14.46 -12.40
C VAL A 67 -4.52 -15.46 -13.45
N ALA A 68 -3.29 -15.34 -13.90
CA ALA A 68 -2.61 -16.37 -14.69
C ALA A 68 -1.64 -17.17 -13.82
N LYS A 69 -1.18 -18.32 -14.31
CA LYS A 69 -0.18 -19.16 -13.68
C LYS A 69 1.06 -19.23 -14.56
N GLU A 70 2.20 -18.83 -14.03
CA GLU A 70 3.51 -18.99 -14.66
C GLU A 70 4.38 -19.88 -13.78
N GLY A 71 4.62 -21.13 -14.22
CA GLY A 71 5.29 -22.13 -13.40
C GLY A 71 4.52 -22.38 -12.09
N ASN A 72 5.18 -22.14 -10.95
CA ASN A 72 4.60 -22.30 -9.61
C ASN A 72 4.03 -20.99 -9.03
N PHE A 73 4.04 -19.90 -9.78
CA PHE A 73 3.61 -18.59 -9.31
C PHE A 73 2.28 -18.16 -9.91
N PHE A 74 1.48 -17.50 -9.11
CA PHE A 74 0.37 -16.69 -9.61
C PHE A 74 0.90 -15.35 -10.08
N VAL A 75 0.48 -14.93 -11.27
CA VAL A 75 0.83 -13.63 -11.86
C VAL A 75 -0.43 -12.89 -12.28
N VAL A 76 -0.34 -11.58 -12.35
CA VAL A 76 -1.43 -10.76 -12.90
C VAL A 76 -1.61 -11.10 -14.38
N ASN A 77 -2.83 -11.41 -14.80
CA ASN A 77 -3.12 -11.67 -16.19
C ASN A 77 -3.13 -10.35 -16.98
N PRO A 78 -2.17 -10.11 -17.89
CA PRO A 78 -2.05 -8.83 -18.59
C PRO A 78 -3.18 -8.58 -19.60
N ASN A 79 -3.92 -9.62 -19.98
CA ASN A 79 -5.01 -9.53 -20.97
C ASN A 79 -6.35 -9.15 -20.34
N ILE A 80 -6.45 -9.13 -19.02
CA ILE A 80 -7.69 -8.74 -18.34
C ILE A 80 -7.78 -7.23 -18.18
N ASP A 81 -8.96 -6.72 -18.47
CA ASP A 81 -9.28 -5.32 -18.24
C ASP A 81 -9.33 -5.02 -16.75
N ASN A 82 -8.87 -3.83 -16.40
CA ASN A 82 -8.82 -3.37 -15.02
C ASN A 82 -8.94 -1.84 -14.96
N TYR A 83 -9.27 -1.33 -13.79
CA TYR A 83 -9.54 0.10 -13.64
C TYR A 83 -8.31 0.98 -13.93
N VAL A 84 -7.09 0.47 -13.82
CA VAL A 84 -5.87 1.26 -14.16
C VAL A 84 -5.78 1.49 -15.66
N LYS A 85 -6.13 0.49 -16.49
CA LYS A 85 -6.25 0.67 -17.96
C LYS A 85 -7.32 1.72 -18.26
N ASN A 86 -8.49 1.60 -17.61
CA ASN A 86 -9.57 2.57 -17.80
C ASN A 86 -9.14 3.99 -17.39
N LEU A 87 -8.42 4.14 -16.27
CA LEU A 87 -7.88 5.44 -15.85
C LEU A 87 -6.94 6.04 -16.90
N LYS A 88 -6.09 5.22 -17.55
CA LYS A 88 -5.24 5.69 -18.67
C LYS A 88 -6.07 6.19 -19.86
N GLU A 89 -7.15 5.49 -20.22
CA GLU A 89 -8.09 5.94 -21.27
C GLU A 89 -8.75 7.27 -20.90
N TYR A 90 -8.95 7.52 -19.60
CA TYR A 90 -9.39 8.81 -19.09
C TYR A 90 -8.25 9.83 -18.86
N ASN A 91 -7.08 9.62 -19.49
CA ASN A 91 -5.91 10.50 -19.42
C ASN A 91 -5.34 10.71 -18.02
N TYR A 92 -5.39 9.69 -17.15
CA TYR A 92 -4.61 9.67 -15.92
C TYR A 92 -3.18 9.23 -16.19
N ASN A 93 -2.24 9.89 -15.55
CA ASN A 93 -0.85 9.44 -15.49
C ASN A 93 -0.72 8.44 -14.33
N CYS A 94 -0.45 7.18 -14.65
CA CYS A 94 -0.42 6.10 -13.66
C CYS A 94 1.01 5.87 -13.16
N TYR A 95 1.20 5.98 -11.85
CA TYR A 95 2.46 5.77 -11.16
C TYR A 95 2.32 4.67 -10.12
N ALA A 96 3.43 4.00 -9.79
CA ALA A 96 3.47 3.01 -8.72
C ALA A 96 4.80 3.06 -7.96
N THR A 97 4.71 2.79 -6.65
CA THR A 97 5.84 2.37 -5.82
C THR A 97 5.43 1.09 -5.10
N LEU A 98 6.19 0.01 -5.34
CA LEU A 98 5.83 -1.32 -4.86
C LEU A 98 7.07 -2.22 -4.65
N PRO A 99 6.95 -3.30 -3.85
CA PRO A 99 8.04 -4.24 -3.67
C PRO A 99 8.46 -4.90 -4.99
N VAL A 100 9.75 -5.09 -5.19
CA VAL A 100 10.32 -5.70 -6.40
C VAL A 100 9.69 -7.06 -6.74
N LEU A 101 9.32 -7.85 -5.73
CA LEU A 101 8.65 -9.13 -5.95
C LEU A 101 7.29 -8.96 -6.64
N ILE A 102 6.52 -7.96 -6.25
CA ILE A 102 5.21 -7.66 -6.86
C ILE A 102 5.39 -7.17 -8.29
N SER A 103 6.43 -6.37 -8.56
CA SER A 103 6.80 -5.96 -9.91
C SER A 103 7.00 -7.17 -10.83
N TYR A 104 7.84 -8.11 -10.44
CA TYR A 104 8.11 -9.33 -11.22
C TYR A 104 6.89 -10.23 -11.46
N LEU A 105 5.86 -10.12 -10.65
CA LEU A 105 4.63 -10.90 -10.80
C LEU A 105 3.59 -10.23 -11.72
N GLY A 106 4.05 -9.35 -12.61
CA GLY A 106 3.29 -8.83 -13.73
C GLY A 106 2.71 -7.43 -13.55
N PHE A 107 3.03 -6.74 -12.45
CA PHE A 107 2.54 -5.38 -12.22
C PHE A 107 3.25 -4.32 -13.05
N ASP A 108 4.52 -4.58 -13.44
CA ASP A 108 5.40 -3.60 -14.06
C ASP A 108 5.02 -3.25 -15.51
N LYS A 109 4.56 -4.22 -16.28
CA LYS A 109 4.52 -4.09 -17.75
C LYS A 109 3.24 -3.47 -18.31
N VAL A 110 2.15 -3.52 -17.57
CA VAL A 110 0.83 -3.26 -18.15
C VAL A 110 0.11 -2.06 -17.53
N PHE A 111 0.40 -1.73 -16.28
CA PHE A 111 -0.47 -0.86 -15.50
C PHE A 111 0.02 0.59 -15.35
N PHE A 112 1.33 0.83 -15.27
CA PHE A 112 1.86 2.12 -14.84
C PHE A 112 2.76 2.78 -15.87
N ASN A 113 2.63 4.10 -15.99
CA ASN A 113 3.51 4.92 -16.85
C ASN A 113 4.92 5.02 -16.26
N ASN A 114 4.98 5.04 -14.93
CA ASN A 114 6.23 5.12 -14.18
C ASN A 114 6.12 4.27 -12.93
N LEU A 115 6.91 3.20 -12.86
CA LEU A 115 6.98 2.27 -11.76
C LEU A 115 8.35 2.37 -11.10
N GLU A 116 8.34 2.53 -9.77
CA GLU A 116 9.51 2.43 -8.92
C GLU A 116 9.37 1.20 -8.02
N SER A 117 10.29 0.27 -8.14
CA SER A 117 10.32 -0.90 -7.27
C SER A 117 11.35 -0.71 -6.15
N TYR A 118 11.03 -1.24 -4.97
CA TYR A 118 11.92 -1.20 -3.82
C TYR A 118 12.19 -2.60 -3.28
N HIS A 119 13.34 -2.74 -2.63
CA HIS A 119 13.70 -4.01 -2.01
C HIS A 119 12.82 -4.27 -0.79
N ARG A 120 12.44 -5.54 -0.59
CA ARG A 120 11.54 -5.95 0.49
C ARG A 120 12.01 -5.58 1.91
N THR A 121 13.28 -5.26 2.11
CA THR A 121 13.83 -4.78 3.40
C THR A 121 13.72 -3.28 3.59
N SER A 122 13.33 -2.54 2.54
CA SER A 122 13.07 -1.11 2.66
C SER A 122 11.71 -0.90 3.30
N THR A 123 11.68 -0.12 4.36
CA THR A 123 10.48 0.22 5.11
C THR A 123 10.27 1.73 5.08
N LEU A 124 9.08 2.18 5.44
CA LEU A 124 8.78 3.60 5.53
C LEU A 124 9.77 4.35 6.42
N TYR A 125 10.18 3.75 7.54
CA TYR A 125 11.14 4.36 8.49
C TYR A 125 12.61 4.16 8.08
N ASN A 126 12.89 3.39 7.03
CA ASN A 126 14.26 3.15 6.53
C ASN A 126 14.38 3.63 5.07
N GLY A 127 14.19 4.93 4.86
CA GLY A 127 14.46 5.64 3.61
C GLY A 127 13.34 5.57 2.55
N LEU A 128 12.37 4.65 2.65
CA LEU A 128 11.28 4.59 1.68
C LEU A 128 10.31 5.76 1.86
N GLY A 129 10.00 6.12 3.10
CA GLY A 129 9.08 7.21 3.41
C GLY A 129 9.57 8.56 2.89
N GLU A 130 10.86 8.87 3.06
CA GLU A 130 11.49 10.07 2.52
C GLU A 130 11.43 10.13 1.00
N LYS A 131 11.73 9.03 0.31
CA LYS A 131 11.65 8.95 -1.16
C LYS A 131 10.25 9.22 -1.67
N ILE A 132 9.22 8.67 -1.02
CA ILE A 132 7.83 8.90 -1.38
C ILE A 132 7.47 10.38 -1.17
N ILE A 133 7.84 10.98 -0.04
CA ILE A 133 7.60 12.40 0.26
C ILE A 133 8.31 13.29 -0.77
N GLU A 134 9.56 13.00 -1.10
CA GLU A 134 10.32 13.76 -2.09
C GLU A 134 9.66 13.71 -3.46
N ARG A 135 9.13 12.56 -3.85
CA ARG A 135 8.38 12.41 -5.11
C ARG A 135 7.15 13.32 -5.16
N PHE A 136 6.39 13.44 -4.09
CA PHE A 136 5.24 14.35 -4.03
C PHE A 136 5.67 15.82 -4.01
N LYS A 137 6.76 16.16 -3.34
CA LYS A 137 7.30 17.51 -3.28
C LYS A 137 7.90 18.00 -4.61
N SER A 138 8.49 17.11 -5.36
CA SER A 138 9.20 17.45 -6.61
C SER A 138 8.28 17.88 -7.76
N HIS A 139 6.96 17.77 -7.58
CA HIS A 139 5.97 17.98 -8.67
C HIS A 139 6.27 17.21 -9.95
N ALA A 140 6.99 16.08 -9.83
CA ALA A 140 7.40 15.25 -10.97
C ALA A 140 6.24 14.45 -11.57
N MET A 141 5.08 14.43 -10.93
CA MET A 141 3.89 13.74 -11.41
C MET A 141 2.95 14.71 -12.11
N SER A 142 2.63 14.41 -13.37
CA SER A 142 1.68 15.19 -14.15
C SER A 142 0.24 14.87 -13.74
N GLU A 143 -0.56 15.89 -13.45
CA GLU A 143 -1.98 15.74 -13.11
C GLU A 143 -2.88 15.56 -14.36
N PRO A 144 -4.01 14.86 -14.25
CA PRO A 144 -4.42 14.06 -13.09
C PRO A 144 -3.57 12.78 -12.99
N TRP A 145 -3.21 12.42 -11.77
CA TRP A 145 -2.44 11.19 -11.54
C TRP A 145 -3.22 10.17 -10.71
N PHE A 146 -2.93 8.89 -10.98
CA PHE A 146 -3.20 7.73 -10.13
C PHE A 146 -1.88 7.21 -9.58
N TYR A 147 -1.75 7.14 -8.27
CA TYR A 147 -0.56 6.62 -7.61
C TYR A 147 -0.87 5.39 -6.77
N TYR A 148 -0.32 4.25 -7.17
CA TYR A 148 -0.42 2.99 -6.45
C TYR A 148 0.78 2.84 -5.51
N LEU A 149 0.52 2.81 -4.21
CA LEU A 149 1.54 2.62 -3.18
C LEU A 149 1.30 1.31 -2.45
N HIS A 150 2.22 0.35 -2.58
CA HIS A 150 2.13 -0.94 -1.92
C HIS A 150 3.20 -1.06 -0.83
N LEU A 151 2.81 -1.18 0.42
CA LEU A 151 3.68 -1.17 1.59
C LEU A 151 3.83 -2.59 2.16
N TYR A 152 5.07 -3.01 2.40
CA TYR A 152 5.45 -4.32 2.90
C TYR A 152 5.94 -4.32 4.35
N ASP A 153 5.85 -3.19 5.05
CA ASP A 153 6.40 -3.03 6.40
C ASP A 153 5.88 -4.10 7.38
N LEU A 154 4.57 -4.42 7.34
CA LEU A 154 3.98 -5.45 8.21
C LEU A 154 4.28 -6.89 7.74
N MET A 155 4.44 -7.11 6.44
CA MET A 155 4.81 -8.41 5.89
C MET A 155 6.21 -8.84 6.37
N TRP A 156 7.10 -7.89 6.56
CA TRP A 156 8.48 -8.13 7.00
C TRP A 156 8.58 -8.71 8.41
N ILE A 157 7.70 -8.29 9.32
CA ILE A 157 7.66 -8.74 10.72
C ILE A 157 7.25 -10.20 10.84
N SER A 158 6.45 -10.70 9.92
CA SER A 158 6.03 -12.11 9.91
C SER A 158 7.19 -13.06 9.64
N THR A 159 8.41 -12.54 9.41
CA THR A 159 9.62 -13.31 9.19
C THR A 159 10.64 -12.98 10.30
N PRO A 160 10.53 -13.55 11.53
CA PRO A 160 11.32 -13.20 12.71
C PRO A 160 12.84 -13.25 12.49
N ALA A 161 13.32 -14.14 11.62
CA ALA A 161 14.76 -14.27 11.32
C ALA A 161 15.36 -13.06 10.55
N ARG A 162 14.54 -12.08 10.18
CA ARG A 162 14.95 -10.97 9.29
C ARG A 162 14.66 -9.60 9.86
N PHE A 163 13.96 -9.53 10.96
CA PHE A 163 13.61 -8.29 11.63
C PHE A 163 14.47 -8.12 12.87
N ASN A 164 15.26 -7.05 12.91
CA ASN A 164 16.01 -6.63 14.10
C ASN A 164 15.33 -5.39 14.70
N PRO A 165 14.68 -5.49 15.89
CA PRO A 165 14.05 -4.34 16.53
C PRO A 165 15.04 -3.22 16.86
N ASP A 166 16.32 -3.56 17.08
CA ASP A 166 17.34 -2.59 17.46
C ASP A 166 17.75 -1.65 16.31
N GLU A 167 17.44 -2.03 15.06
CA GLU A 167 17.69 -1.22 13.87
C GLU A 167 16.53 -0.26 13.52
N GLY A 168 15.41 -0.35 14.25
CA GLY A 168 14.23 0.48 14.03
C GLY A 168 14.13 1.68 14.98
N PRO A 169 13.14 2.56 14.76
CA PRO A 169 12.87 3.68 15.65
C PRO A 169 12.46 3.20 17.04
N ASP A 170 12.66 4.05 18.06
CA ASP A 170 12.42 3.71 19.48
C ASP A 170 10.96 3.29 19.74
N GLU A 171 10.02 3.81 19.00
CA GLU A 171 8.60 3.46 19.08
C GLU A 171 8.33 1.97 18.90
N ILE A 172 9.18 1.25 18.15
CA ILE A 172 9.04 -0.20 17.94
C ILE A 172 9.33 -0.98 19.24
N ARG A 173 10.09 -0.40 20.17
CA ARG A 173 10.45 -1.00 21.46
C ARG A 173 9.56 -0.54 22.62
N ASP A 174 8.79 0.52 22.43
CA ASP A 174 7.97 1.14 23.46
C ASP A 174 6.51 0.63 23.39
N ASP A 175 6.04 0.00 24.46
CA ASP A 175 4.72 -0.63 24.53
C ASP A 175 3.54 0.36 24.54
N LYS A 176 3.81 1.66 24.74
CA LYS A 176 2.77 2.70 24.55
C LYS A 176 2.26 2.79 23.13
N TYR A 177 3.02 2.30 22.13
CA TYR A 177 2.64 2.28 20.72
C TYR A 177 1.94 0.97 20.27
N GLY A 178 1.79 0.01 21.18
CA GLY A 178 1.08 -1.25 20.91
C GLY A 178 1.57 -2.41 21.79
N LYS A 179 0.69 -3.35 22.09
CA LYS A 179 0.98 -4.50 22.99
C LYS A 179 2.00 -5.49 22.45
N ASN A 180 2.22 -5.49 21.15
CA ASN A 180 3.19 -6.37 20.50
C ASN A 180 3.89 -5.63 19.34
N GLN A 181 4.94 -6.24 18.83
CA GLN A 181 5.78 -5.67 17.80
C GLN A 181 5.02 -5.31 16.52
N TYR A 182 4.08 -6.15 16.09
CA TYR A 182 3.23 -5.88 14.91
C TYR A 182 2.45 -4.57 15.08
N GLU A 183 1.81 -4.37 16.22
CA GLU A 183 1.03 -3.16 16.49
C GLU A 183 1.91 -1.91 16.61
N ARG A 184 3.11 -2.02 17.18
CA ARG A 184 4.07 -0.92 17.27
C ARG A 184 4.59 -0.49 15.91
N ILE A 185 4.91 -1.44 15.03
CA ILE A 185 5.31 -1.11 13.66
C ILE A 185 4.16 -0.48 12.88
N PHE A 186 2.94 -0.94 13.08
CA PHE A 186 1.77 -0.31 12.47
C PHE A 186 1.60 1.15 12.96
N SER A 187 1.89 1.44 14.21
CA SER A 187 1.92 2.81 14.75
C SER A 187 3.00 3.67 14.11
N VAL A 188 4.19 3.13 13.89
CA VAL A 188 5.27 3.81 13.16
C VAL A 188 4.87 4.07 11.71
N MET A 189 4.25 3.09 11.05
CA MET A 189 3.72 3.26 9.69
C MET A 189 2.68 4.39 9.63
N ASP A 190 1.78 4.47 10.60
CA ASP A 190 0.78 5.54 10.68
C ASP A 190 1.43 6.93 10.73
N THR A 191 2.49 7.08 11.52
CA THR A 191 3.26 8.33 11.59
C THR A 191 3.81 8.71 10.21
N TRP A 192 4.36 7.75 9.47
CA TRP A 192 4.86 7.97 8.11
C TRP A 192 3.75 8.27 7.11
N LEU A 193 2.62 7.57 7.21
CA LEU A 193 1.43 7.87 6.38
C LEU A 193 0.97 9.30 6.62
N GLY A 194 0.93 9.75 7.88
CA GLY A 194 0.62 11.14 8.20
C GLY A 194 1.56 12.14 7.53
N ARG A 195 2.88 11.87 7.55
CA ARG A 195 3.87 12.71 6.85
C ARG A 195 3.65 12.71 5.33
N ILE A 196 3.36 11.55 4.73
CA ILE A 196 3.07 11.43 3.30
C ILE A 196 1.81 12.26 2.95
N LEU A 197 0.72 12.05 3.67
CA LEU A 197 -0.55 12.73 3.44
C LEU A 197 -0.44 14.25 3.62
N HIS A 198 0.38 14.73 4.56
CA HIS A 198 0.61 16.16 4.77
C HIS A 198 1.28 16.86 3.55
N ASN A 199 1.98 16.10 2.73
CA ASN A 199 2.62 16.62 1.51
C ASN A 199 1.73 16.51 0.25
N LEU A 200 0.46 16.17 0.42
CA LEU A 200 -0.54 16.08 -0.65
C LEU A 200 -1.55 17.21 -0.57
N ASN A 201 -2.03 17.64 -1.72
CA ASN A 201 -3.22 18.49 -1.77
C ASN A 201 -4.49 17.63 -1.61
N LEU A 202 -4.89 17.36 -0.37
CA LEU A 202 -6.05 16.51 -0.06
C LEU A 202 -7.39 17.09 -0.57
N LYS A 203 -7.45 18.37 -0.96
CA LYS A 203 -8.65 18.96 -1.60
C LYS A 203 -8.83 18.50 -3.05
N ASN A 204 -7.75 18.02 -3.68
CA ASN A 204 -7.73 17.54 -5.06
C ASN A 204 -7.26 16.08 -5.16
N THR A 205 -7.21 15.34 -4.06
CA THR A 205 -6.75 13.94 -4.02
C THR A 205 -7.76 13.06 -3.27
N LEU A 206 -8.16 11.98 -3.92
CA LEU A 206 -8.98 10.89 -3.37
C LEU A 206 -8.09 9.77 -2.84
#